data_7d35763933c307bb1f0fdcdb75df6b1e
#
_entry.id   7d35763933c307bb1f0fdcdb75df6b1e
#
_cell.length_a   1.000
_cell.length_b   1.000
_cell.length_c   1.000
_cell.angle_alpha   90.00
_cell.angle_beta   90.00
_cell.angle_gamma   90.00
#
_symmetry.space_group_name_H-M   'P 1'
#
loop_
_entity.id
_entity.type
_entity.pdbx_description
1 polymer ?
#
loop_
_entity_poly.entity_id
_entity_poly.type
_entity_poly.pdbx_seq_one_letter_code
_entity_poly.pdbx_strand_id
1 'polypeptide(L)'
;IKKTFSKEFAAYREFLESSCEYHTLYSVEYLTDFCANLVIFIESVRERHWFPRKNIAFIFEGNNNIVQYIEGWSNRYFSRSHQVFYPDSGEVNAQYLEQNTIDLLVTNYAEHATEFRDIVECIVFKTIPSSSDWNRLLERINPNVTRQFALKDLF
;
A
#
# COMPACT_ATOMS: atom_id res chain seq x y z
N ILE A 1 -6.55 7.09 19.22
CA ILE A 1 -5.33 7.82 18.81
C ILE A 1 -4.21 7.53 19.79
N LYS A 2 -4.33 7.80 21.10
CA LYS A 2 -3.29 7.54 22.09
C LYS A 2 -2.77 6.09 22.11
N LYS A 3 -3.62 5.10 21.80
CA LYS A 3 -3.21 3.69 21.72
C LYS A 3 -2.57 3.32 20.40
N THR A 4 -3.00 3.95 19.31
CA THR A 4 -2.56 3.62 17.95
C THR A 4 -1.27 4.33 17.56
N PHE A 5 -1.10 5.58 18.01
CA PHE A 5 0.03 6.45 17.71
C PHE A 5 0.67 6.97 18.99
N SER A 6 0.98 6.07 19.92
CA SER A 6 1.43 6.44 21.27
C SER A 6 2.77 7.17 21.29
N LYS A 7 3.70 6.78 20.43
CA LYS A 7 5.03 7.40 20.32
C LYS A 7 4.96 8.78 19.71
N GLU A 8 4.25 8.91 18.61
CA GLU A 8 4.04 10.16 17.88
C GLU A 8 3.30 11.16 18.77
N PHE A 9 2.23 10.70 19.42
CA PHE A 9 1.46 11.54 20.33
C PHE A 9 2.31 12.07 21.50
N ALA A 10 3.14 11.23 22.11
CA ALA A 10 4.02 11.63 23.20
C ALA A 10 5.06 12.66 22.73
N ALA A 11 5.72 12.41 21.60
CA ALA A 11 6.72 13.31 21.03
C ALA A 11 6.15 14.69 20.69
N TYR A 12 4.99 14.74 20.03
CA TYR A 12 4.34 16.03 19.69
C TYR A 12 3.85 16.76 20.92
N ARG A 13 3.36 16.04 21.92
CA ARG A 13 2.95 16.64 23.18
C ARG A 13 4.13 17.26 23.91
N GLU A 14 5.22 16.54 24.04
CA GLU A 14 6.47 17.04 24.65
C GLU A 14 7.01 18.27 23.91
N PHE A 15 7.01 18.24 22.58
CA PHE A 15 7.39 19.38 21.77
C PHE A 15 6.52 20.63 22.04
N LEU A 16 5.22 20.45 22.09
CA LEU A 16 4.28 21.57 22.34
C LEU A 16 4.40 22.08 23.78
N GLU A 17 4.56 21.19 24.77
CA GLU A 17 4.76 21.57 26.18
C GLU A 17 6.08 22.32 26.41
N SER A 18 7.11 22.02 25.61
CA SER A 18 8.41 22.73 25.69
C SER A 18 8.42 24.09 24.99
N SER A 19 7.46 24.37 24.14
CA SER A 19 7.38 25.63 23.39
C SER A 19 6.71 26.72 24.24
N CYS A 20 7.49 27.70 24.72
CA CYS A 20 7.01 28.79 25.59
C CYS A 20 5.79 29.56 25.07
N GLU A 21 5.59 29.63 23.75
CA GLU A 21 4.47 30.34 23.13
C GLU A 21 3.12 29.62 23.32
N TYR A 22 3.13 28.30 23.51
CA TYR A 22 1.90 27.52 23.64
C TYR A 22 1.27 27.58 25.03
N HIS A 23 2.07 27.78 26.08
CA HIS A 23 1.56 27.91 27.45
C HIS A 23 0.66 29.12 27.68
N THR A 24 0.78 30.13 26.83
CA THR A 24 -0.04 31.37 26.91
C THR A 24 -1.35 31.26 26.10
N LEU A 25 -1.47 30.33 25.17
CA LEU A 25 -2.57 30.29 24.20
C LEU A 25 -3.62 29.20 24.48
N TYR A 26 -3.26 28.13 25.18
CA TYR A 26 -4.18 26.99 25.32
C TYR A 26 -4.20 26.41 26.76
N SER A 27 -5.41 26.09 27.23
CA SER A 27 -5.55 25.30 28.46
C SER A 27 -5.09 23.85 28.22
N VAL A 28 -4.70 23.13 29.28
CA VAL A 28 -4.18 21.75 29.22
C VAL A 28 -5.17 20.77 28.55
N GLU A 29 -6.46 21.03 28.64
CA GLU A 29 -7.51 20.23 27.97
C GLU A 29 -7.45 20.37 26.46
N TYR A 30 -7.33 21.58 25.96
CA TYR A 30 -7.19 21.82 24.52
C TYR A 30 -5.88 21.27 23.92
N LEU A 31 -4.81 21.23 24.71
CA LEU A 31 -3.54 20.67 24.26
C LEU A 31 -3.65 19.20 23.86
N THR A 32 -4.38 18.40 24.62
CA THR A 32 -4.59 16.98 24.33
C THR A 32 -5.33 16.77 23.01
N ASP A 33 -6.40 17.54 22.80
CA ASP A 33 -7.19 17.44 21.57
C ASP A 33 -6.44 18.02 20.38
N PHE A 34 -5.69 19.08 20.58
CA PHE A 34 -4.83 19.65 19.54
C PHE A 34 -3.73 18.67 19.13
N CYS A 35 -3.03 18.03 20.08
CA CYS A 35 -2.06 16.97 19.78
C CYS A 35 -2.68 15.80 19.01
N ALA A 36 -3.89 15.39 19.40
CA ALA A 36 -4.59 14.30 18.72
C ALA A 36 -4.90 14.64 17.26
N ASN A 37 -5.39 15.85 17.01
CA ASN A 37 -5.69 16.33 15.66
C ASN A 37 -4.42 16.51 14.83
N LEU A 38 -3.34 17.02 15.44
CA LEU A 38 -2.05 17.19 14.79
C LEU A 38 -1.46 15.84 14.36
N VAL A 39 -1.51 14.81 15.22
CA VAL A 39 -1.08 13.46 14.90
C VAL A 39 -1.87 12.90 13.72
N ILE A 40 -3.20 13.01 13.74
CA ILE A 40 -4.05 12.55 12.62
C ILE A 40 -3.69 13.29 11.34
N PHE A 41 -3.52 14.60 11.42
CA PHE A 41 -3.17 15.41 10.25
C PHE A 41 -1.81 15.00 9.68
N ILE A 42 -0.77 14.89 10.52
CA ILE A 42 0.57 14.51 10.08
C ILE A 42 0.57 13.09 9.49
N GLU A 43 -0.09 12.13 10.14
CA GLU A 43 -0.20 10.78 9.60
C GLU A 43 -0.99 10.74 8.29
N SER A 44 -2.03 11.56 8.15
CA SER A 44 -2.75 11.65 6.87
C SER A 44 -1.91 12.25 5.74
N VAL A 45 -1.04 13.20 6.07
CA VAL A 45 -0.07 13.77 5.12
C VAL A 45 1.01 12.77 4.77
N ARG A 46 1.52 12.04 5.77
CA ARG A 46 2.48 10.95 5.55
C ARG A 46 1.92 9.88 4.64
N GLU A 47 0.70 9.41 4.87
CA GLU A 47 0.05 8.41 4.00
C GLU A 47 -0.08 8.91 2.55
N ARG A 48 -0.29 10.20 2.33
CA ARG A 48 -0.43 10.77 0.98
C ARG A 48 0.89 11.00 0.25
N HIS A 49 1.95 11.34 0.96
CA HIS A 49 3.19 11.83 0.35
C HIS A 49 4.39 10.89 0.49
N TRP A 50 4.36 9.93 1.39
CA TRP A 50 5.50 9.03 1.64
C TRP A 50 5.43 7.69 0.91
N PHE A 51 4.33 7.41 0.27
CA PHE A 51 4.25 6.24 -0.59
C PHE A 51 4.32 6.70 -2.04
N PRO A 52 5.48 6.53 -2.69
CA PRO A 52 5.58 6.83 -4.11
C PRO A 52 4.53 5.99 -4.83
N ARG A 53 3.75 6.65 -5.67
CA ARG A 53 2.79 5.98 -6.54
C ARG A 53 3.57 4.98 -7.39
N LYS A 54 3.21 3.70 -7.26
CA LYS A 54 3.82 2.62 -8.03
C LYS A 54 2.94 2.26 -9.22
N ASN A 55 3.57 1.83 -10.28
CA ASN A 55 2.95 1.24 -11.45
C ASN A 55 2.99 -0.28 -11.29
N ILE A 56 1.82 -0.91 -11.11
CA ILE A 56 1.70 -2.33 -10.80
C ILE A 56 0.98 -3.01 -11.95
N ALA A 57 1.63 -3.97 -12.59
CA ALA A 57 1.01 -4.79 -13.62
C ALA A 57 0.56 -6.12 -13.02
N PHE A 58 -0.70 -6.48 -13.27
CA PHE A 58 -1.28 -7.77 -12.90
C PHE A 58 -1.46 -8.60 -14.17
N ILE A 59 -0.75 -9.73 -14.25
CA ILE A 59 -0.85 -10.67 -15.36
C ILE A 59 -1.27 -12.01 -14.79
N PHE A 60 -2.50 -12.39 -15.06
CA PHE A 60 -3.03 -13.66 -14.57
C PHE A 60 -3.53 -14.52 -15.70
N GLU A 61 -3.08 -15.75 -15.72
CA GLU A 61 -3.54 -16.76 -16.65
C GLU A 61 -4.54 -17.70 -15.96
N GLY A 62 -5.52 -18.17 -16.72
CA GLY A 62 -6.48 -19.17 -16.26
C GLY A 62 -7.92 -18.81 -16.54
N ASN A 63 -8.81 -19.22 -15.64
CA ASN A 63 -10.24 -19.00 -15.80
C ASN A 63 -10.58 -17.51 -15.72
N ASN A 64 -11.36 -17.05 -16.68
CA ASN A 64 -11.80 -15.64 -16.79
C ASN A 64 -12.42 -15.08 -15.49
N ASN A 65 -13.12 -15.90 -14.72
CA ASN A 65 -13.71 -15.49 -13.46
C ASN A 65 -12.63 -15.17 -12.38
N ILE A 66 -11.50 -15.90 -12.40
CA ILE A 66 -10.39 -15.63 -11.50
C ILE A 66 -9.70 -14.33 -11.88
N VAL A 67 -9.47 -14.12 -13.17
CA VAL A 67 -8.88 -12.88 -13.68
C VAL A 67 -9.75 -11.68 -13.29
N GLN A 68 -11.04 -11.72 -13.59
CA GLN A 68 -11.99 -10.66 -13.23
C GLN A 68 -12.07 -10.41 -11.71
N TYR A 69 -11.98 -11.46 -10.89
CA TYR A 69 -11.94 -11.33 -9.45
C TYR A 69 -10.69 -10.56 -8.99
N ILE A 70 -9.53 -10.89 -9.54
CA ILE A 70 -8.26 -10.25 -9.21
C ILE A 70 -8.27 -8.79 -9.67
N GLU A 71 -8.74 -8.51 -10.88
CA GLU A 71 -8.90 -7.16 -11.40
C GLU A 71 -9.83 -6.33 -10.53
N GLY A 72 -10.99 -6.85 -10.20
CA GLY A 72 -11.95 -6.17 -9.32
C GLY A 72 -11.37 -5.85 -7.95
N TRP A 73 -10.64 -6.80 -7.37
CA TRP A 73 -9.99 -6.64 -6.07
C TRP A 73 -8.85 -5.64 -6.10
N SER A 74 -7.91 -5.83 -7.02
CA SER A 74 -6.75 -4.96 -7.14
C SER A 74 -7.14 -3.54 -7.51
N ASN A 75 -8.08 -3.37 -8.41
CA ASN A 75 -8.61 -2.05 -8.75
C ASN A 75 -9.26 -1.35 -7.55
N ARG A 76 -10.07 -2.08 -6.80
CA ARG A 76 -10.75 -1.52 -5.61
C ARG A 76 -9.78 -1.04 -4.54
N TYR A 77 -8.69 -1.77 -4.30
CA TYR A 77 -7.80 -1.51 -3.16
C TYR A 77 -6.56 -0.71 -3.52
N PHE A 78 -6.07 -0.80 -4.76
CA PHE A 78 -4.80 -0.19 -5.16
C PHE A 78 -4.94 1.02 -6.09
N SER A 79 -5.99 1.12 -6.91
CA SER A 79 -6.11 2.17 -7.93
C SER A 79 -6.13 3.61 -7.38
N ARG A 80 -6.49 3.79 -6.10
CA ARG A 80 -6.49 5.11 -5.46
C ARG A 80 -5.09 5.65 -5.17
N SER A 81 -4.16 4.75 -4.84
CA SER A 81 -2.80 5.10 -4.40
C SER A 81 -1.73 4.73 -5.41
N HIS A 82 -2.02 3.81 -6.32
CA HIS A 82 -1.10 3.29 -7.32
C HIS A 82 -1.75 3.31 -8.70
N GLN A 83 -0.95 3.19 -9.74
CA GLN A 83 -1.46 2.94 -11.09
C GLN A 83 -1.46 1.44 -11.34
N VAL A 84 -2.58 0.91 -11.79
CA VAL A 84 -2.78 -0.53 -11.97
C VAL A 84 -3.00 -0.81 -13.45
N PHE A 85 -2.31 -1.82 -13.97
CA PHE A 85 -2.36 -2.26 -15.35
C PHE A 85 -2.79 -3.72 -15.42
N TYR A 86 -3.58 -4.06 -16.42
CA TYR A 86 -4.06 -5.42 -16.66
C TYR A 86 -3.80 -5.80 -18.13
N PRO A 87 -2.52 -5.95 -18.53
CA PRO A 87 -2.22 -6.36 -19.90
C PRO A 87 -2.53 -7.85 -20.10
N ASP A 88 -2.83 -8.22 -21.33
CA ASP A 88 -2.89 -9.61 -21.72
C ASP A 88 -1.48 -10.22 -21.65
N SER A 89 -1.38 -11.50 -21.27
CA SER A 89 -0.08 -12.18 -21.12
C SER A 89 0.79 -12.15 -22.38
N GLY A 90 0.16 -12.18 -23.55
CA GLY A 90 0.86 -12.08 -24.84
C GLY A 90 1.38 -10.68 -25.21
N GLU A 91 0.91 -9.64 -24.53
CA GLU A 91 1.34 -8.27 -24.78
C GLU A 91 2.55 -7.87 -23.94
N VAL A 92 2.80 -8.60 -22.87
CA VAL A 92 3.85 -8.26 -21.92
C VAL A 92 5.20 -8.73 -22.43
N ASN A 93 6.09 -7.78 -22.57
CA ASN A 93 7.49 -7.98 -22.91
C ASN A 93 8.33 -6.87 -22.23
N ALA A 94 9.65 -6.95 -22.35
CA ALA A 94 10.55 -5.98 -21.76
C ALA A 94 10.21 -4.53 -22.18
N GLN A 95 9.87 -4.32 -23.44
CA GLN A 95 9.52 -3.00 -23.97
C GLN A 95 8.22 -2.47 -23.35
N TYR A 96 7.21 -3.32 -23.16
CA TYR A 96 5.97 -2.94 -22.48
C TYR A 96 6.22 -2.49 -21.03
N LEU A 97 7.05 -3.25 -20.28
CA LEU A 97 7.40 -2.95 -18.90
C LEU A 97 8.13 -1.62 -18.77
N GLU A 98 9.07 -1.35 -19.68
CA GLU A 98 9.82 -0.09 -19.72
C GLU A 98 8.93 1.10 -20.12
N GLN A 99 8.13 0.98 -21.18
CA GLN A 99 7.26 2.06 -21.67
C GLN A 99 6.22 2.49 -20.65
N ASN A 100 5.68 1.53 -19.87
CA ASN A 100 4.71 1.82 -18.83
C ASN A 100 5.35 2.06 -17.46
N THR A 101 6.70 2.08 -17.41
CA THR A 101 7.46 2.27 -16.15
C THR A 101 6.94 1.39 -15.03
N ILE A 102 6.75 0.09 -15.31
CA ILE A 102 6.21 -0.87 -14.34
C ILE A 102 7.23 -1.10 -13.22
N ASP A 103 6.83 -0.82 -11.98
CA ASP A 103 7.66 -1.01 -10.79
C ASP A 103 7.52 -2.42 -10.20
N LEU A 104 6.36 -3.04 -10.41
CA LEU A 104 6.03 -4.32 -9.81
C LEU A 104 5.13 -5.15 -10.73
N LEU A 105 5.51 -6.37 -10.97
CA LEU A 105 4.76 -7.37 -11.73
C LEU A 105 4.16 -8.41 -10.77
N VAL A 106 2.86 -8.58 -10.81
CA VAL A 106 2.13 -9.59 -10.03
C VAL A 106 1.54 -10.61 -10.99
N THR A 107 1.89 -11.87 -10.81
CA THR A 107 1.47 -12.95 -11.72
C THR A 107 1.18 -14.23 -10.97
N ASN A 108 0.35 -15.11 -11.53
CA ASN A 108 0.20 -16.48 -11.04
C ASN A 108 1.05 -17.50 -11.83
N TYR A 109 1.90 -17.01 -12.74
CA TYR A 109 2.69 -17.84 -13.63
C TYR A 109 4.19 -17.67 -13.35
N ALA A 110 4.83 -18.72 -12.84
CA ALA A 110 6.21 -18.64 -12.39
C ALA A 110 7.20 -18.36 -13.55
N GLU A 111 6.84 -18.70 -14.78
CA GLU A 111 7.66 -18.47 -15.97
C GLU A 111 7.81 -16.97 -16.25
N HIS A 112 6.73 -16.19 -16.15
CA HIS A 112 6.81 -14.73 -16.26
C HIS A 112 7.72 -14.10 -15.20
N ALA A 113 7.64 -14.59 -13.97
CA ALA A 113 8.51 -14.13 -12.91
C ALA A 113 9.98 -14.47 -13.17
N THR A 114 10.26 -15.58 -13.84
CA THR A 114 11.62 -15.96 -14.21
C THR A 114 12.12 -15.14 -15.38
N GLU A 115 11.27 -14.87 -16.37
CA GLU A 115 11.60 -14.11 -17.58
C GLU A 115 11.91 -12.64 -17.27
N PHE A 116 11.10 -12.02 -16.39
CA PHE A 116 11.18 -10.58 -16.15
C PHE A 116 11.90 -10.17 -14.86
N ARG A 117 12.40 -11.12 -14.07
CA ARG A 117 13.04 -10.84 -12.76
C ARG A 117 14.21 -9.87 -12.80
N ASP A 118 14.91 -9.78 -13.91
CA ASP A 118 16.08 -8.91 -14.08
C ASP A 118 15.67 -7.49 -14.57
N ILE A 119 14.40 -7.31 -14.94
CA ILE A 119 13.85 -6.05 -15.46
C ILE A 119 12.94 -5.38 -14.43
N VAL A 120 12.09 -6.17 -13.79
CA VAL A 120 11.08 -5.68 -12.85
C VAL A 120 10.97 -6.61 -11.66
N GLU A 121 10.64 -6.05 -10.51
CA GLU A 121 10.34 -6.86 -9.34
C GLU A 121 9.07 -7.68 -9.56
N CYS A 122 9.15 -9.01 -9.30
CA CYS A 122 8.05 -9.94 -9.55
C CYS A 122 7.52 -10.57 -8.26
N ILE A 123 6.21 -10.64 -8.13
CA ILE A 123 5.52 -11.38 -7.07
C ILE A 123 4.65 -12.46 -7.71
N VAL A 124 4.91 -13.71 -7.33
CA VAL A 124 4.10 -14.85 -7.80
C VAL A 124 3.00 -15.14 -6.79
N PHE A 125 1.77 -15.06 -7.24
CA PHE A 125 0.57 -15.44 -6.50
C PHE A 125 0.21 -16.89 -6.78
N LYS A 126 -0.59 -17.48 -5.91
CA LYS A 126 -1.29 -18.72 -6.22
C LYS A 126 -2.31 -18.49 -7.32
N THR A 127 -2.72 -19.54 -8.03
CA THR A 127 -3.78 -19.48 -9.06
C THR A 127 -5.05 -18.84 -8.51
N ILE A 128 -5.43 -19.19 -7.28
CA ILE A 128 -6.45 -18.46 -6.50
C ILE A 128 -5.70 -17.74 -5.39
N PRO A 129 -5.63 -16.40 -5.40
CA PRO A 129 -4.90 -15.65 -4.42
C PRO A 129 -5.43 -15.84 -3.01
N SER A 130 -4.53 -16.11 -2.08
CA SER A 130 -4.83 -16.20 -0.67
C SER A 130 -4.57 -14.85 0.05
N SER A 131 -5.03 -14.73 1.30
CA SER A 131 -4.70 -13.57 2.14
C SER A 131 -3.20 -13.34 2.26
N SER A 132 -2.42 -14.42 2.28
CA SER A 132 -0.95 -14.35 2.33
C SER A 132 -0.35 -13.72 1.07
N ASP A 133 -0.92 -13.99 -0.10
CA ASP A 133 -0.45 -13.40 -1.35
C ASP A 133 -0.70 -11.90 -1.38
N TRP A 134 -1.90 -11.47 -0.98
CA TRP A 134 -2.25 -10.06 -0.87
C TRP A 134 -1.43 -9.32 0.20
N ASN A 135 -1.18 -9.94 1.34
CA ASN A 135 -0.35 -9.35 2.40
C ASN A 135 1.09 -9.15 1.93
N ARG A 136 1.65 -10.11 1.21
CA ARG A 136 2.98 -10.02 0.63
C ARG A 136 3.09 -8.88 -0.38
N LEU A 137 2.05 -8.67 -1.21
CA LEU A 137 1.96 -7.53 -2.12
C LEU A 137 1.91 -6.22 -1.34
N LEU A 138 1.08 -6.14 -0.30
CA LEU A 138 0.99 -4.94 0.54
C LEU A 138 2.31 -4.58 1.21
N GLU A 139 2.96 -5.54 1.83
CA GLU A 139 4.26 -5.35 2.48
C GLU A 139 5.29 -4.81 1.49
N ARG A 140 5.19 -5.25 0.23
CA ARG A 140 6.10 -4.82 -0.82
C ARG A 140 5.80 -3.43 -1.35
N ILE A 141 4.53 -3.09 -1.49
CA ILE A 141 4.08 -1.76 -1.91
C ILE A 141 4.31 -0.74 -0.79
N ASN A 142 4.03 -1.18 0.43
CA ASN A 142 4.07 -0.32 1.61
C ASN A 142 4.66 -1.06 2.81
N PRO A 143 6.00 -1.06 2.97
CA PRO A 143 6.69 -1.80 4.03
C PRO A 143 6.33 -1.32 5.45
N ASN A 144 5.70 -0.15 5.58
CA ASN A 144 5.26 0.39 6.88
C ASN A 144 3.81 0.02 7.24
N VAL A 145 3.10 -0.71 6.38
CA VAL A 145 1.76 -1.19 6.72
C VAL A 145 1.87 -2.34 7.73
N THR A 146 1.47 -2.06 8.95
CA THR A 146 1.38 -3.06 10.02
C THR A 146 0.04 -3.80 10.03
N ARG A 147 -0.90 -3.41 9.16
CA ARG A 147 -2.23 -4.04 9.06
C ARG A 147 -2.22 -5.12 7.99
N GLN A 148 -2.48 -6.33 8.42
CA GLN A 148 -2.68 -7.46 7.51
C GLN A 148 -4.12 -7.51 7.01
N PHE A 149 -4.32 -7.84 5.76
CA PHE A 149 -5.64 -8.20 5.26
C PHE A 149 -6.06 -9.56 5.84
N ALA A 150 -7.18 -9.58 6.51
CA ALA A 150 -7.90 -10.81 6.77
C ALA A 150 -8.98 -10.93 5.68
N LEU A 151 -8.73 -11.70 4.64
CA LEU A 151 -9.80 -12.17 3.79
C LEU A 151 -10.65 -13.11 4.64
N LYS A 152 -11.94 -12.83 4.77
CA LYS A 152 -12.88 -13.86 5.24
C LYS A 152 -12.83 -14.96 4.18
N ASP A 153 -12.55 -16.17 4.63
CA ASP A 153 -12.64 -17.34 3.79
C ASP A 153 -14.05 -17.37 3.21
N LEU A 154 -14.13 -17.18 1.89
CA LEU A 154 -15.39 -17.15 1.15
C LEU A 154 -15.81 -18.55 0.67
N PHE A 155 -15.14 -19.61 1.19
CA PHE A 155 -15.42 -20.99 0.83
C PHE A 155 -15.53 -21.85 2.06
#